data_edcb8e73aa3a87f85d507c2109f75ab3
#
_entry.id   edcb8e73aa3a87f85d507c2109f75ab3
#
_cell.length_a   1.000
_cell.length_b   1.000
_cell.length_c   1.000
_cell.angle_alpha   90.00
_cell.angle_beta   90.00
_cell.angle_gamma   90.00
#
_symmetry.space_group_name_H-M   'P 1'
#
loop_
_entity.id
_entity.type
_entity.pdbx_description
1 polymer ?
#
loop_
_entity_poly.entity_id
_entity_poly.type
_entity_poly.pdbx_seq_one_letter_code
_entity_poly.pdbx_strand_id
1 'polypeptide(L)'
;NNMADCDKVLARACKEADENGGGVLLITEGVYGMTGALGKLDEIVALKSKYNFRILIDDAHGFGLLGEHGRGTSEHFGVMDGIDLYIGAFAKSMASIGGFVAGPHSIINYLRANMRSQMYAKSLPMPLVIGNIKRMEIIDSPEGDELRKKCWTITHAIQDGFKKEGFDIGEAQACVTPVHIKGGGAQAS
;
A
#
# COMPACT_ATOMS: atom_id res chain seq x y z
N ASN A 1 -1.30 -12.96 -3.39
CA ASN A 1 0.07 -13.35 -2.99
C ASN A 1 0.55 -14.70 -3.59
N ASN A 2 0.02 -15.16 -4.73
CA ASN A 2 0.51 -16.35 -5.42
C ASN A 2 1.64 -15.96 -6.39
N MET A 3 2.89 -16.08 -5.94
CA MET A 3 4.06 -15.66 -6.73
C MET A 3 4.31 -16.55 -7.95
N ALA A 4 3.94 -17.84 -7.89
CA ALA A 4 4.06 -18.74 -9.04
C ALA A 4 3.12 -18.33 -10.19
N ASP A 5 1.91 -17.87 -9.87
CA ASP A 5 1.00 -17.34 -10.89
C ASP A 5 1.43 -15.95 -11.37
N CYS A 6 1.98 -15.12 -10.47
CA CYS A 6 2.53 -13.81 -10.84
C CYS A 6 3.66 -13.96 -11.88
N ASP A 7 4.60 -14.87 -11.66
CA ASP A 7 5.71 -15.16 -12.57
C ASP A 7 5.19 -15.61 -13.95
N LYS A 8 4.21 -16.53 -14.00
CA LYS A 8 3.60 -16.99 -15.25
C LYS A 8 2.86 -15.87 -16.01
N VAL A 9 2.11 -15.05 -15.28
CA VAL A 9 1.35 -13.95 -15.90
C VAL A 9 2.29 -12.89 -16.45
N LEU A 10 3.35 -12.54 -15.70
CA LEU A 10 4.37 -11.60 -16.16
C LEU A 10 5.11 -12.11 -17.40
N ALA A 11 5.50 -13.39 -17.42
CA ALA A 11 6.15 -14.00 -18.58
C ALA A 11 5.30 -13.83 -19.86
N ARG A 12 3.98 -14.10 -19.76
CA ARG A 12 3.06 -13.94 -20.89
C ARG A 12 2.88 -12.47 -21.26
N ALA A 13 2.60 -11.62 -20.27
CA ALA A 13 2.30 -10.21 -20.53
C ALA A 13 3.50 -9.46 -21.11
N CYS A 14 4.72 -9.72 -20.64
CA CYS A 14 5.93 -9.09 -21.18
C CYS A 14 6.19 -9.55 -22.62
N LYS A 15 5.99 -10.84 -22.92
CA LYS A 15 6.09 -11.34 -24.30
C LYS A 15 5.08 -10.64 -25.24
N GLU A 16 3.82 -10.55 -24.81
CA GLU A 16 2.78 -9.84 -25.59
C GLU A 16 3.12 -8.35 -25.78
N ALA A 17 3.67 -7.70 -24.73
CA ALA A 17 4.08 -6.30 -24.81
C ALA A 17 5.24 -6.09 -25.80
N ASP A 18 6.22 -6.98 -25.79
CA ASP A 18 7.36 -6.93 -26.73
C ASP A 18 6.90 -7.10 -28.19
N GLU A 19 5.94 -8.01 -28.46
CA GLU A 19 5.38 -8.26 -29.78
C GLU A 19 4.54 -7.05 -30.30
N ASN A 20 3.92 -6.30 -29.41
CA ASN A 20 3.02 -5.18 -29.75
C ASN A 20 3.64 -3.79 -29.55
N GLY A 21 4.89 -3.69 -29.12
CA GLY A 21 5.55 -2.43 -28.80
C GLY A 21 4.92 -1.72 -27.58
N GLY A 22 4.32 -2.48 -26.67
CA GLY A 22 3.68 -2.00 -25.46
C GLY A 22 4.58 -2.06 -24.21
N GLY A 23 3.95 -1.95 -23.05
CA GLY A 23 4.62 -2.09 -21.75
C GLY A 23 3.71 -2.81 -20.74
N VAL A 24 4.30 -3.30 -19.67
CA VAL A 24 3.58 -4.00 -18.59
C VAL A 24 3.61 -3.17 -17.33
N LEU A 25 2.44 -2.94 -16.73
CA LEU A 25 2.27 -2.34 -15.41
C LEU A 25 1.65 -3.38 -14.47
N LEU A 26 2.41 -3.79 -13.45
CA LEU A 26 1.90 -4.60 -12.35
C LEU A 26 1.36 -3.67 -11.27
N ILE A 27 0.11 -3.88 -10.86
CA ILE A 27 -0.54 -3.14 -9.79
C ILE A 27 -0.80 -4.10 -8.64
N THR A 28 -0.40 -3.72 -7.43
CA THR A 28 -0.65 -4.51 -6.21
C THR A 28 -0.87 -3.60 -5.01
N GLU A 29 -1.41 -4.17 -3.93
CA GLU A 29 -1.45 -3.49 -2.63
C GLU A 29 -0.19 -3.81 -1.82
N GLY A 30 0.31 -2.84 -1.05
CA GLY A 30 1.34 -3.07 -0.04
C GLY A 30 0.79 -3.89 1.13
N VAL A 31 -0.38 -3.50 1.61
CA VAL A 31 -1.18 -4.25 2.59
C VAL A 31 -2.55 -4.50 1.99
N TYR A 32 -2.95 -5.75 1.89
CA TYR A 32 -4.29 -6.13 1.42
C TYR A 32 -5.35 -5.76 2.45
N GLY A 33 -6.16 -4.76 2.14
CA GLY A 33 -7.12 -4.16 3.07
C GLY A 33 -8.17 -5.13 3.62
N MET A 34 -8.51 -6.20 2.90
CA MET A 34 -9.50 -7.18 3.32
C MET A 34 -8.95 -8.30 4.20
N THR A 35 -7.64 -8.56 4.15
CA THR A 35 -7.02 -9.70 4.83
C THR A 35 -5.96 -9.29 5.85
N GLY A 36 -5.46 -8.07 5.76
CA GLY A 36 -4.32 -7.61 6.56
C GLY A 36 -2.99 -8.27 6.19
N ALA A 37 -2.95 -9.06 5.11
CA ALA A 37 -1.73 -9.69 4.63
C ALA A 37 -0.83 -8.66 3.91
N LEU A 38 0.48 -8.81 4.03
CA LEU A 38 1.44 -7.99 3.29
C LEU A 38 1.52 -8.46 1.83
N GLY A 39 1.65 -7.52 0.90
CA GLY A 39 2.09 -7.79 -0.46
C GLY A 39 3.53 -8.27 -0.45
N LYS A 40 3.86 -9.29 -1.23
CA LYS A 40 5.23 -9.84 -1.33
C LYS A 40 6.10 -8.98 -2.24
N LEU A 41 6.34 -7.73 -1.82
CA LEU A 41 6.99 -6.73 -2.67
C LEU A 41 8.44 -7.07 -3.00
N ASP A 42 9.15 -7.72 -2.09
CA ASP A 42 10.51 -8.22 -2.27
C ASP A 42 10.56 -9.27 -3.39
N GLU A 43 9.66 -10.27 -3.35
CA GLU A 43 9.55 -11.28 -4.39
C GLU A 43 9.11 -10.67 -5.73
N ILE A 44 8.18 -9.70 -5.73
CA ILE A 44 7.71 -9.01 -6.94
C ILE A 44 8.84 -8.18 -7.56
N VAL A 45 9.56 -7.40 -6.76
CA VAL A 45 10.68 -6.58 -7.26
C VAL A 45 11.79 -7.47 -7.82
N ALA A 46 12.07 -8.63 -7.20
CA ALA A 46 13.06 -9.57 -7.71
C ALA A 46 12.74 -10.07 -9.13
N LEU A 47 11.45 -10.11 -9.54
CA LEU A 47 11.06 -10.49 -10.90
C LEU A 47 11.48 -9.46 -11.97
N LYS A 48 11.83 -8.23 -11.59
CA LYS A 48 12.42 -7.24 -12.53
C LYS A 48 13.76 -7.68 -13.12
N SER A 49 14.45 -8.62 -12.48
CA SER A 49 15.66 -9.24 -13.06
C SER A 49 15.37 -10.15 -14.26
N LYS A 50 14.11 -10.63 -14.38
CA LYS A 50 13.66 -11.53 -15.46
C LYS A 50 12.83 -10.83 -16.51
N TYR A 51 12.02 -9.83 -16.11
CA TYR A 51 10.98 -9.23 -16.93
C TYR A 51 11.07 -7.70 -16.91
N ASN A 52 10.75 -7.07 -18.04
CA ASN A 52 10.67 -5.62 -18.14
C ASN A 52 9.23 -5.14 -17.85
N PHE A 53 8.98 -4.72 -16.61
CA PHE A 53 7.69 -4.20 -16.20
C PHE A 53 7.86 -3.08 -15.16
N ARG A 54 6.79 -2.30 -14.98
CA ARG A 54 6.70 -1.27 -13.95
C ARG A 54 5.81 -1.75 -12.80
N ILE A 55 6.09 -1.25 -11.61
CA ILE A 55 5.32 -1.57 -10.41
C ILE A 55 4.64 -0.31 -9.89
N LEU A 56 3.32 -0.37 -9.75
CA LEU A 56 2.53 0.57 -8.98
C LEU A 56 2.04 -0.13 -7.72
N ILE A 57 2.33 0.44 -6.56
CA ILE A 57 1.77 -0.06 -5.31
C ILE A 57 0.72 0.90 -4.75
N ASP A 58 -0.40 0.37 -4.31
CA ASP A 58 -1.32 1.04 -3.40
C ASP A 58 -0.94 0.67 -1.97
N ASP A 59 -0.35 1.61 -1.28
CA ASP A 59 0.09 1.42 0.10
C ASP A 59 -0.73 2.24 1.10
N ALA A 60 -1.99 2.45 0.78
CA ALA A 60 -2.92 3.20 1.61
C ALA A 60 -3.01 2.67 3.05
N HIS A 61 -2.80 1.37 3.26
CA HIS A 61 -2.81 0.73 4.56
C HIS A 61 -1.42 0.59 5.22
N GLY A 62 -0.33 0.69 4.46
CA GLY A 62 1.04 0.60 4.99
C GLY A 62 1.67 1.94 5.32
N PHE A 63 1.32 3.01 4.55
CA PHE A 63 1.85 4.34 4.73
C PHE A 63 1.59 4.88 6.15
N GLY A 64 2.62 5.37 6.82
CA GLY A 64 2.59 5.87 8.19
C GLY A 64 2.67 4.79 9.28
N LEU A 65 2.60 3.49 8.92
CA LEU A 65 2.51 2.36 9.86
C LEU A 65 3.62 1.33 9.71
N LEU A 66 4.10 1.11 8.48
CA LEU A 66 5.13 0.13 8.15
C LEU A 66 6.44 0.84 7.74
N GLY A 67 7.54 0.11 7.88
CA GLY A 67 8.89 0.64 7.71
C GLY A 67 9.43 1.36 8.93
N GLU A 68 10.72 1.57 8.99
CA GLU A 68 11.41 2.22 10.11
C GLU A 68 10.94 3.66 10.30
N HIS A 69 10.77 4.39 9.20
CA HIS A 69 10.34 5.79 9.20
C HIS A 69 8.87 5.97 8.81
N GLY A 70 8.08 4.89 8.75
CA GLY A 70 6.67 4.95 8.35
C GLY A 70 6.46 5.21 6.85
N ARG A 71 7.45 4.93 6.01
CA ARG A 71 7.36 5.13 4.55
C ARG A 71 6.63 4.00 3.85
N GLY A 72 6.08 3.06 4.61
CA GLY A 72 5.19 2.03 4.12
C GLY A 72 5.85 0.70 3.82
N THR A 73 5.12 -0.12 3.07
CA THR A 73 5.47 -1.53 2.84
C THR A 73 6.74 -1.69 2.01
N SER A 74 7.02 -0.79 1.08
CA SER A 74 8.26 -0.83 0.30
C SER A 74 9.51 -0.57 1.14
N GLU A 75 9.43 0.31 2.14
CA GLU A 75 10.50 0.50 3.13
C GLU A 75 10.63 -0.73 4.02
N HIS A 76 9.51 -1.29 4.48
CA HIS A 76 9.49 -2.49 5.32
C HIS A 76 10.27 -3.66 4.70
N PHE A 77 10.14 -3.84 3.38
CA PHE A 77 10.88 -4.88 2.63
C PHE A 77 12.23 -4.41 2.10
N GLY A 78 12.62 -3.14 2.27
CA GLY A 78 13.90 -2.61 1.75
C GLY A 78 13.96 -2.53 0.23
N VAL A 79 12.82 -2.37 -0.45
CA VAL A 79 12.71 -2.42 -1.93
C VAL A 79 12.17 -1.13 -2.55
N MET A 80 12.32 0.00 -1.86
CA MET A 80 11.80 1.30 -2.32
C MET A 80 12.26 1.65 -3.74
N ASP A 81 13.52 1.41 -4.06
CA ASP A 81 14.10 1.73 -5.38
C ASP A 81 13.54 0.84 -6.51
N GLY A 82 12.90 -0.27 -6.16
CA GLY A 82 12.24 -1.17 -7.11
C GLY A 82 10.83 -0.75 -7.49
N ILE A 83 10.23 0.23 -6.79
CA ILE A 83 8.86 0.69 -7.00
C ILE A 83 8.86 1.89 -7.94
N ASP A 84 8.08 1.81 -9.01
CA ASP A 84 8.02 2.89 -10.02
C ASP A 84 6.97 3.95 -9.66
N LEU A 85 5.82 3.54 -9.09
CA LEU A 85 4.76 4.42 -8.64
C LEU A 85 4.23 3.97 -7.28
N TYR A 86 4.07 4.92 -6.38
CA TYR A 86 3.60 4.72 -5.03
C TYR A 86 2.33 5.54 -4.79
N ILE A 87 1.26 4.88 -4.34
CA ILE A 87 0.02 5.55 -3.90
C ILE A 87 -0.07 5.48 -2.38
N GLY A 88 -0.24 6.64 -1.76
CA GLY A 88 -0.56 6.76 -0.34
C GLY A 88 -1.89 7.47 -0.12
N ALA A 89 -2.60 7.10 0.93
CA ALA A 89 -3.87 7.71 1.31
C ALA A 89 -3.75 8.48 2.64
N PHE A 90 -4.37 9.65 2.71
CA PHE A 90 -4.43 10.45 3.93
C PHE A 90 -5.58 10.03 4.87
N ALA A 91 -6.50 9.18 4.38
CA ALA A 91 -7.71 8.82 5.11
C ALA A 91 -7.52 7.79 6.22
N LYS A 92 -6.33 7.18 6.35
CA LYS A 92 -6.03 6.11 7.31
C LYS A 92 -5.08 6.60 8.39
N SER A 93 -3.79 6.31 8.31
CA SER A 93 -2.78 6.71 9.32
C SER A 93 -2.76 8.21 9.61
N MET A 94 -3.05 9.04 8.61
CA MET A 94 -3.03 10.49 8.75
C MET A 94 -4.36 11.10 9.21
N ALA A 95 -5.43 10.30 9.38
CA ALA A 95 -6.76 10.78 9.81
C ALA A 95 -7.21 12.07 9.08
N SER A 96 -7.12 12.09 7.73
CA SER A 96 -7.39 13.24 6.89
C SER A 96 -8.16 12.85 5.63
N ILE A 97 -8.15 13.67 4.60
CA ILE A 97 -8.82 13.43 3.32
C ILE A 97 -7.81 13.57 2.19
N GLY A 98 -7.98 12.76 1.14
CA GLY A 98 -7.17 12.77 -0.05
C GLY A 98 -6.10 11.69 -0.07
N GLY A 99 -5.15 11.86 -0.94
CA GLY A 99 -4.03 10.96 -1.14
C GLY A 99 -2.99 11.58 -2.04
N PHE A 100 -1.96 10.82 -2.34
CA PHE A 100 -0.88 11.26 -3.22
C PHE A 100 -0.37 10.11 -4.08
N VAL A 101 0.24 10.48 -5.20
CA VAL A 101 1.04 9.58 -6.03
C VAL A 101 2.46 10.11 -6.03
N ALA A 102 3.43 9.26 -5.74
CA ALA A 102 4.85 9.53 -5.82
C ALA A 102 5.50 8.64 -6.88
N GLY A 103 6.52 9.18 -7.56
CA GLY A 103 7.25 8.46 -8.60
C GLY A 103 8.15 9.39 -9.42
N PRO A 104 8.72 8.92 -10.53
CA PRO A 104 9.58 9.71 -11.40
C PRO A 104 8.90 11.00 -11.88
N HIS A 105 9.65 12.10 -11.88
CA HIS A 105 9.14 13.44 -12.24
C HIS A 105 8.42 13.48 -13.60
N SER A 106 8.93 12.76 -14.59
CA SER A 106 8.31 12.66 -15.92
C SER A 106 6.92 12.06 -15.89
N ILE A 107 6.73 10.99 -15.11
CA ILE A 107 5.43 10.33 -14.95
C ILE A 107 4.46 11.22 -14.17
N ILE A 108 4.92 11.84 -13.08
CA ILE A 108 4.08 12.74 -12.28
C ILE A 108 3.63 13.96 -13.10
N ASN A 109 4.50 14.53 -13.92
CA ASN A 109 4.11 15.62 -14.82
C ASN A 109 3.12 15.18 -15.89
N TYR A 110 3.30 13.99 -16.46
CA TYR A 110 2.32 13.40 -17.39
C TYR A 110 0.94 13.22 -16.72
N LEU A 111 0.90 12.67 -15.51
CA LEU A 111 -0.33 12.52 -14.76
C LEU A 111 -1.02 13.85 -14.47
N ARG A 112 -0.27 14.88 -14.07
CA ARG A 112 -0.83 16.23 -13.84
C ARG A 112 -1.50 16.82 -15.08
N ALA A 113 -0.94 16.59 -16.26
CA ALA A 113 -1.47 17.13 -17.52
C ALA A 113 -2.61 16.29 -18.11
N ASN A 114 -2.70 15.01 -17.80
CA ASN A 114 -3.60 14.07 -18.49
C ASN A 114 -4.66 13.42 -17.58
N MET A 115 -4.49 13.45 -16.27
CA MET A 115 -5.42 12.82 -15.34
C MET A 115 -6.68 13.67 -15.19
N ARG A 116 -7.82 13.15 -15.67
CA ARG A 116 -9.10 13.88 -15.68
C ARG A 116 -9.58 14.28 -14.27
N SER A 117 -9.37 13.44 -13.27
CA SER A 117 -9.68 13.76 -11.89
C SER A 117 -8.85 14.93 -11.36
N GLN A 118 -7.59 15.08 -11.79
CA GLN A 118 -6.76 16.23 -11.44
C GLN A 118 -7.29 17.53 -12.08
N MET A 119 -7.81 17.45 -13.30
CA MET A 119 -8.29 18.61 -14.05
C MET A 119 -9.68 19.09 -13.61
N TYR A 120 -10.57 18.14 -13.30
CA TYR A 120 -12.01 18.43 -13.08
C TYR A 120 -12.46 18.26 -11.64
N ALA A 121 -11.72 17.59 -10.78
CA ALA A 121 -12.01 17.54 -9.35
C ALA A 121 -11.56 18.84 -8.66
N LYS A 122 -12.21 19.16 -7.55
CA LYS A 122 -11.79 20.27 -6.71
C LYS A 122 -10.53 19.90 -5.95
N SER A 123 -9.61 20.86 -5.79
CA SER A 123 -8.43 20.69 -4.95
C SER A 123 -8.78 20.53 -3.47
N LEU A 124 -7.89 19.94 -2.70
CA LEU A 124 -8.04 19.86 -1.25
C LEU A 124 -8.11 21.28 -0.64
N PRO A 125 -8.98 21.52 0.33
CA PRO A 125 -9.00 22.76 1.09
C PRO A 125 -7.65 23.05 1.76
N MET A 126 -7.20 24.30 1.74
CA MET A 126 -5.90 24.71 2.29
C MET A 126 -5.65 24.25 3.74
N PRO A 127 -6.63 24.32 4.67
CA PRO A 127 -6.42 23.81 6.03
C PRO A 127 -6.05 22.31 6.07
N LEU A 128 -6.64 21.50 5.17
CA LEU A 128 -6.29 20.07 5.06
C LEU A 128 -4.87 19.89 4.49
N VAL A 129 -4.48 20.69 3.50
CA VAL A 129 -3.12 20.63 2.92
C VAL A 129 -2.08 20.94 3.99
N ILE A 130 -2.25 22.04 4.73
CA ILE A 130 -1.35 22.43 5.83
C ILE A 130 -1.32 21.35 6.92
N GLY A 131 -2.49 20.84 7.30
CA GLY A 131 -2.60 19.75 8.27
C GLY A 131 -1.92 18.45 7.79
N ASN A 132 -2.00 18.12 6.51
CA ASN A 132 -1.34 16.94 5.95
C ASN A 132 0.18 17.11 5.93
N ILE A 133 0.70 18.29 5.60
CA ILE A 133 2.14 18.59 5.70
C ILE A 133 2.62 18.34 7.14
N LYS A 134 1.89 18.89 8.14
CA LYS A 134 2.26 18.70 9.54
C LYS A 134 2.22 17.23 9.98
N ARG A 135 1.25 16.45 9.50
CA ARG A 135 1.17 15.01 9.78
C ARG A 135 2.33 14.23 9.14
N MET A 136 2.75 14.60 7.93
CA MET A 136 3.93 14.01 7.31
C MET A 136 5.21 14.31 8.10
N GLU A 137 5.37 15.54 8.59
CA GLU A 137 6.47 15.90 9.48
C GLU A 137 6.48 15.06 10.78
N ILE A 138 5.30 14.81 11.36
CA ILE A 138 5.16 13.94 12.55
C ILE A 138 5.56 12.51 12.20
N ILE A 139 5.07 11.95 11.07
CA ILE A 139 5.41 10.58 10.63
C ILE A 139 6.94 10.41 10.55
N ASP A 140 7.66 11.39 10.00
CA ASP A 140 9.12 11.36 9.82
C ASP A 140 9.87 11.94 11.04
N SER A 141 9.36 11.76 12.26
CA SER A 141 9.92 12.30 13.50
C SER A 141 9.93 11.25 14.61
N PRO A 142 10.72 11.46 15.70
CA PRO A 142 10.68 10.60 16.88
C PRO A 142 9.29 10.45 17.51
N GLU A 143 8.44 11.49 17.43
CA GLU A 143 7.04 11.41 17.86
C GLU A 143 6.28 10.36 17.01
N GLY A 144 6.50 10.35 15.70
CA GLY A 144 5.91 9.36 14.79
C GLY A 144 6.37 7.94 15.11
N ASP A 145 7.64 7.75 15.50
CA ASP A 145 8.15 6.44 15.92
C ASP A 145 7.40 5.93 17.16
N GLU A 146 7.20 6.77 18.15
CA GLU A 146 6.45 6.39 19.35
C GLU A 146 4.97 6.11 19.06
N LEU A 147 4.35 6.88 18.18
CA LEU A 147 2.97 6.65 17.75
C LEU A 147 2.84 5.32 17.00
N ARG A 148 3.79 4.98 16.12
CA ARG A 148 3.83 3.67 15.42
C ARG A 148 3.97 2.52 16.42
N LYS A 149 4.92 2.61 17.37
CA LYS A 149 5.11 1.60 18.42
C LYS A 149 3.82 1.38 19.21
N LYS A 150 3.16 2.46 19.61
CA LYS A 150 1.89 2.40 20.33
C LYS A 150 0.79 1.74 19.49
N CYS A 151 0.68 2.10 18.20
CA CYS A 151 -0.27 1.50 17.28
C CYS A 151 -0.05 -0.01 17.17
N TRP A 152 1.19 -0.46 16.99
CA TRP A 152 1.54 -1.87 16.91
C TRP A 152 1.30 -2.62 18.22
N THR A 153 1.57 -2.01 19.38
CA THR A 153 1.25 -2.59 20.68
C THR A 153 -0.25 -2.86 20.81
N ILE A 154 -1.09 -1.90 20.41
CA ILE A 154 -2.55 -2.04 20.43
C ILE A 154 -2.99 -3.11 19.42
N THR A 155 -2.42 -3.10 18.21
CA THR A 155 -2.73 -4.09 17.18
C THR A 155 -2.46 -5.52 17.67
N HIS A 156 -1.29 -5.78 18.22
CA HIS A 156 -0.94 -7.09 18.75
C HIS A 156 -1.88 -7.49 19.90
N ALA A 157 -2.18 -6.58 20.83
CA ALA A 157 -3.11 -6.87 21.92
C ALA A 157 -4.51 -7.26 21.40
N ILE A 158 -5.01 -6.58 20.36
CA ILE A 158 -6.29 -6.91 19.72
C ILE A 158 -6.21 -8.26 19.02
N GLN A 159 -5.18 -8.52 18.22
CA GLN A 159 -5.00 -9.76 17.49
C GLN A 159 -4.88 -10.96 18.43
N ASP A 160 -4.09 -10.83 19.48
CA ASP A 160 -3.91 -11.87 20.49
C ASP A 160 -5.20 -12.11 21.30
N GLY A 161 -5.93 -11.04 21.61
CA GLY A 161 -7.24 -11.13 22.25
C GLY A 161 -8.24 -11.92 21.41
N PHE A 162 -8.38 -11.58 20.13
CA PHE A 162 -9.27 -12.31 19.21
C PHE A 162 -8.88 -13.77 19.05
N LYS A 163 -7.59 -14.07 18.88
CA LYS A 163 -7.09 -15.45 18.80
C LYS A 163 -7.41 -16.25 20.07
N LYS A 164 -7.21 -15.63 21.24
CA LYS A 164 -7.49 -16.25 22.55
C LYS A 164 -8.96 -16.60 22.73
N GLU A 165 -9.86 -15.74 22.24
CA GLU A 165 -11.31 -15.96 22.28
C GLU A 165 -11.80 -16.87 21.12
N GLY A 166 -10.88 -17.42 20.29
CA GLY A 166 -11.20 -18.39 19.24
C GLY A 166 -11.71 -17.79 17.93
N PHE A 167 -11.57 -16.48 17.74
CA PHE A 167 -11.90 -15.86 16.46
C PHE A 167 -10.85 -16.16 15.40
N ASP A 168 -11.32 -16.41 14.18
CA ASP A 168 -10.48 -16.56 13.01
C ASP A 168 -10.16 -15.17 12.42
N ILE A 169 -8.91 -14.75 12.57
CA ILE A 169 -8.40 -13.48 12.00
C ILE A 169 -7.50 -13.70 10.78
N GLY A 170 -7.43 -14.92 10.25
CA GLY A 170 -6.55 -15.26 9.14
C GLY A 170 -5.07 -15.02 9.46
N GLU A 171 -4.31 -14.65 8.43
CA GLU A 171 -2.88 -14.31 8.51
C GLU A 171 -2.66 -12.79 8.56
N ALA A 172 -3.36 -12.09 9.46
CA ALA A 172 -3.20 -10.64 9.61
C ALA A 172 -1.75 -10.29 10.01
N GLN A 173 -1.03 -9.62 9.13
CA GLN A 173 0.37 -9.22 9.29
C GLN A 173 0.53 -7.71 9.48
N ALA A 174 -0.55 -6.94 9.30
CA ALA A 174 -0.59 -5.50 9.41
C ALA A 174 -1.57 -5.04 10.52
N CYS A 175 -1.75 -3.73 10.67
CA CYS A 175 -2.73 -3.17 11.61
C CYS A 175 -4.20 -3.42 11.21
N VAL A 176 -4.43 -3.99 10.04
CA VAL A 176 -5.74 -4.49 9.63
C VAL A 176 -5.96 -5.87 10.23
N THR A 177 -7.02 -6.02 11.00
CA THR A 177 -7.36 -7.28 11.68
C THR A 177 -8.75 -7.71 11.24
N PRO A 178 -8.89 -8.56 10.21
CA PRO A 178 -10.17 -9.11 9.78
C PRO A 178 -10.68 -10.13 10.81
N VAL A 179 -12.00 -10.27 10.91
CA VAL A 179 -12.62 -11.36 11.64
C VAL A 179 -13.46 -12.17 10.64
N HIS A 180 -13.06 -13.42 10.41
CA HIS A 180 -13.75 -14.30 9.46
C HIS A 180 -14.95 -14.98 10.12
N ILE A 181 -16.14 -14.76 9.58
CA ILE A 181 -17.38 -15.36 10.06
C ILE A 181 -17.81 -16.47 9.11
N LYS A 182 -17.95 -17.69 9.64
CA LYS A 182 -18.42 -18.83 8.86
C LYS A 182 -19.86 -18.59 8.41
N GLY A 183 -20.13 -18.75 7.11
CA GLY A 183 -21.49 -18.55 6.55
C GLY A 183 -21.71 -17.21 5.85
N GLY A 184 -20.74 -16.32 5.88
CA GLY A 184 -20.76 -15.03 5.17
C GLY A 184 -21.55 -13.92 5.87
N GLY A 185 -21.68 -12.76 5.21
CA GLY A 185 -22.22 -11.54 5.81
C GLY A 185 -23.67 -11.61 6.33
N ALA A 186 -24.49 -12.57 5.86
CA ALA A 186 -25.85 -12.77 6.33
C ALA A 186 -25.95 -13.31 7.78
N GLN A 187 -24.85 -13.80 8.35
CA GLN A 187 -24.78 -14.28 9.74
C GLN A 187 -24.07 -13.29 10.68
N ALA A 188 -23.56 -12.19 10.13
CA ALA A 188 -22.84 -11.15 10.87
C ALA A 188 -23.71 -9.95 11.28
N SER A 189 -25.00 -9.96 10.88
CA SER A 189 -25.97 -8.88 11.15
C SER A 189 -26.86 -9.19 12.34
#